data_98b6fd76ff4820d556cfa604ccf47576
#
_entry.id   98b6fd76ff4820d556cfa604ccf47576
#
_cell.length_a   1.000
_cell.length_b   1.000
_cell.length_c   1.000
_cell.angle_alpha   90.00
_cell.angle_beta   90.00
_cell.angle_gamma   90.00
#
_symmetry.space_group_name_H-M   'P 1'
#
loop_
_entity.id
_entity.type
_entity.pdbx_description
1 polymer ?
#
loop_
_entity_poly.entity_id
_entity_poly.type
_entity_poly.pdbx_seq_one_letter_code
_entity_poly.pdbx_strand_id
1 'polypeptide(L)'
;LLHKLYYKLHRSAAWWLAAILTFCVAGTVRGQYFDLAVNKKKVNIPFRLERNLLIIKLKINNKGPFNFILDTGVGLMIITDPKLVDSLSIPNKRTLKIPGLGEGEDSEAYVSPILNVEIPGLVSYDIAAAILKKDVFNLSGYAGMPVHGLLGYEFFNNMAVKIDFQDSTVTVCRPKDLKPMRRSSKIPMSVEDRKPYISARVVMPGVTPFKTKLVVDLGAGHPVSIERYIKNYGLPQKFISSANLGIGLNGPINGFISRLEEFDIGKFRVKQVLASFPNDNNNQNNLTVKRDGNLGAGILKRFTVVFDYPDSVMYLKRASNFDEPFEHDMSGLEYYAAGDNYDRIVISRVEPGSAADEIGLERDDEIIAINFNPVSKMTLQQIDELFKSKDDRSLLLDVYHEKRLDKVVLTLKRRI
;
A
#
# COMPACT_ATOMS: atom_id res chain seq x y z
N LEU A 1 -63.80 -37.14 -12.97
CA LEU A 1 -62.53 -37.75 -12.37
C LEU A 1 -61.27 -37.38 -13.18
N LEU A 2 -61.31 -37.45 -14.51
CA LEU A 2 -60.15 -37.15 -15.40
C LEU A 2 -59.65 -35.71 -15.28
N HIS A 3 -60.49 -34.72 -15.06
CA HIS A 3 -60.07 -33.30 -14.91
C HIS A 3 -59.32 -33.00 -13.59
N LYS A 4 -59.60 -33.71 -12.50
CA LYS A 4 -58.88 -33.61 -11.23
C LYS A 4 -57.50 -34.28 -11.26
N LEU A 5 -57.34 -35.33 -12.09
CA LEU A 5 -56.05 -36.00 -12.27
C LEU A 5 -55.09 -35.12 -13.10
N TYR A 6 -55.59 -34.46 -14.13
CA TYR A 6 -54.81 -33.56 -14.99
C TYR A 6 -54.26 -32.35 -14.20
N TYR A 7 -55.06 -31.78 -13.31
CA TYR A 7 -54.62 -30.63 -12.46
C TYR A 7 -53.58 -31.02 -11.41
N LYS A 8 -53.63 -32.25 -10.86
CA LYS A 8 -52.61 -32.75 -9.92
C LYS A 8 -51.26 -33.03 -10.59
N LEU A 9 -51.26 -33.58 -11.80
CA LEU A 9 -50.06 -33.87 -12.58
C LEU A 9 -49.33 -32.58 -13.01
N HIS A 10 -50.05 -31.54 -13.42
CA HIS A 10 -49.43 -30.26 -13.78
C HIS A 10 -48.88 -29.51 -12.59
N ARG A 11 -49.52 -29.57 -11.43
CA ARG A 11 -48.94 -28.95 -10.19
C ARG A 11 -47.70 -29.68 -9.72
N SER A 12 -47.63 -31.00 -9.77
CA SER A 12 -46.42 -31.73 -9.39
C SER A 12 -45.27 -31.47 -10.37
N ALA A 13 -45.55 -31.45 -11.70
CA ALA A 13 -44.54 -31.12 -12.70
C ALA A 13 -43.98 -29.69 -12.54
N ALA A 14 -44.83 -28.72 -12.20
CA ALA A 14 -44.39 -27.35 -11.92
C ALA A 14 -43.47 -27.25 -10.67
N TRP A 15 -43.76 -28.03 -9.63
CA TRP A 15 -42.89 -28.09 -8.44
C TRP A 15 -41.54 -28.77 -8.73
N TRP A 16 -41.52 -29.82 -9.56
CA TRP A 16 -40.28 -30.46 -9.99
C TRP A 16 -39.43 -29.57 -10.90
N LEU A 17 -40.06 -28.80 -11.81
CA LEU A 17 -39.37 -27.80 -12.63
C LEU A 17 -38.80 -26.65 -11.78
N ALA A 18 -39.57 -26.16 -10.81
CA ALA A 18 -39.06 -25.12 -9.88
C ALA A 18 -37.89 -25.64 -9.01
N ALA A 19 -37.98 -26.90 -8.54
CA ALA A 19 -36.88 -27.51 -7.77
C ALA A 19 -35.63 -27.71 -8.62
N ILE A 20 -35.78 -28.14 -9.90
CA ILE A 20 -34.64 -28.28 -10.82
C ILE A 20 -34.06 -26.94 -11.20
N LEU A 21 -34.86 -25.89 -11.41
CA LEU A 21 -34.35 -24.52 -11.65
C LEU A 21 -33.62 -23.98 -10.43
N THR A 22 -34.09 -24.26 -9.20
CA THR A 22 -33.40 -23.82 -7.96
C THR A 22 -32.10 -24.58 -7.76
N PHE A 23 -32.00 -25.83 -8.18
CA PHE A 23 -30.76 -26.62 -8.08
C PHE A 23 -29.75 -26.26 -9.18
N CYS A 24 -30.16 -25.80 -10.35
CA CYS A 24 -29.27 -25.36 -11.43
C CYS A 24 -28.67 -23.97 -11.18
N VAL A 25 -29.24 -23.15 -10.27
CA VAL A 25 -28.72 -21.83 -9.92
C VAL A 25 -27.71 -21.88 -8.73
N ALA A 26 -27.57 -23.04 -8.08
CA ALA A 26 -26.49 -23.28 -7.14
C ALA A 26 -25.15 -23.52 -7.86
N GLY A 27 -24.83 -22.69 -8.85
CA GLY A 27 -23.46 -22.51 -9.32
C GLY A 27 -22.64 -22.06 -8.11
N THR A 28 -21.70 -22.88 -7.67
CA THR A 28 -20.76 -22.55 -6.62
C THR A 28 -20.07 -21.24 -7.00
N VAL A 29 -20.52 -20.12 -6.43
CA VAL A 29 -19.75 -18.88 -6.46
C VAL A 29 -18.46 -19.20 -5.71
N ARG A 30 -17.42 -19.58 -6.44
CA ARG A 30 -16.08 -19.76 -5.86
C ARG A 30 -15.59 -18.37 -5.48
N GLY A 31 -15.40 -18.15 -4.20
CA GLY A 31 -14.79 -16.91 -3.70
C GLY A 31 -13.34 -16.80 -4.21
N GLN A 32 -12.91 -15.59 -4.49
CA GLN A 32 -11.52 -15.28 -4.85
C GLN A 32 -10.70 -15.12 -3.57
N TYR A 33 -9.87 -16.10 -3.25
CA TYR A 33 -9.10 -16.09 -2.00
C TYR A 33 -7.92 -17.06 -2.03
N PHE A 34 -7.07 -16.94 -1.01
CA PHE A 34 -6.04 -17.92 -0.68
C PHE A 34 -6.47 -18.77 0.52
N ASP A 35 -6.02 -20.02 0.57
CA ASP A 35 -6.10 -20.87 1.75
C ASP A 35 -4.75 -21.60 1.95
N LEU A 36 -4.59 -22.18 3.11
CA LEU A 36 -3.44 -23.02 3.43
C LEU A 36 -3.48 -24.31 2.62
N ALA A 37 -2.32 -24.71 2.08
CA ALA A 37 -2.19 -26.03 1.45
C ALA A 37 -2.55 -27.15 2.43
N VAL A 38 -2.95 -28.30 1.90
CA VAL A 38 -3.37 -29.48 2.68
C VAL A 38 -2.32 -29.80 3.77
N ASN A 39 -2.80 -30.12 4.98
CA ASN A 39 -2.00 -30.43 6.17
C ASN A 39 -1.14 -29.28 6.74
N LYS A 40 -1.29 -28.05 6.27
CA LYS A 40 -0.64 -26.88 6.84
C LYS A 40 -1.55 -26.20 7.87
N LYS A 41 -1.01 -25.85 9.05
CA LYS A 41 -1.68 -25.03 10.06
C LYS A 41 -1.25 -23.56 9.97
N LYS A 42 -0.03 -23.34 9.50
CA LYS A 42 0.54 -22.01 9.26
C LYS A 42 1.60 -22.05 8.16
N VAL A 43 1.83 -20.91 7.54
CA VAL A 43 2.89 -20.68 6.55
C VAL A 43 3.64 -19.41 6.93
N ASN A 44 4.96 -19.44 6.84
CA ASN A 44 5.80 -18.26 6.98
C ASN A 44 6.35 -17.88 5.60
N ILE A 45 6.12 -16.63 5.21
CA ILE A 45 6.52 -16.06 3.93
C ILE A 45 7.53 -14.96 4.23
N PRO A 46 8.78 -15.06 3.78
CA PRO A 46 9.73 -13.96 3.91
C PRO A 46 9.32 -12.80 3.02
N PHE A 47 9.52 -11.57 3.48
CA PHE A 47 9.35 -10.38 2.67
C PHE A 47 10.60 -9.51 2.67
N ARG A 48 10.71 -8.63 1.69
CA ARG A 48 11.68 -7.56 1.64
C ARG A 48 10.96 -6.24 1.94
N LEU A 49 11.53 -5.43 2.82
CA LEU A 49 11.02 -4.11 3.15
C LEU A 49 11.85 -3.05 2.41
N GLU A 50 11.25 -2.37 1.45
CA GLU A 50 11.89 -1.29 0.70
C GLU A 50 11.01 -0.03 0.79
N ARG A 51 11.56 1.06 1.29
CA ARG A 51 10.82 2.33 1.48
C ARG A 51 9.45 2.16 2.14
N ASN A 52 9.37 1.30 3.18
CA ASN A 52 8.16 0.90 3.90
C ASN A 52 7.17 0.02 3.10
N LEU A 53 7.51 -0.45 1.90
CA LEU A 53 6.67 -1.38 1.14
C LEU A 53 7.07 -2.83 1.44
N LEU A 54 6.09 -3.69 1.76
CA LEU A 54 6.29 -5.12 1.96
C LEU A 54 6.25 -5.84 0.63
N ILE A 55 7.38 -6.41 0.20
CA ILE A 55 7.51 -7.08 -1.09
C ILE A 55 7.67 -8.58 -0.87
N ILE A 56 6.75 -9.37 -1.40
CA ILE A 56 6.80 -10.84 -1.41
C ILE A 56 7.03 -11.37 -2.82
N LYS A 57 7.44 -12.64 -2.92
CA LYS A 57 7.57 -13.35 -4.19
C LYS A 57 6.40 -14.29 -4.41
N LEU A 58 5.84 -14.26 -5.62
CA LEU A 58 4.80 -15.18 -6.06
C LEU A 58 4.98 -15.57 -7.53
N LYS A 59 4.30 -16.64 -7.95
CA LYS A 59 4.21 -17.00 -9.37
C LYS A 59 2.78 -16.75 -9.87
N ILE A 60 2.65 -16.51 -11.17
CA ILE A 60 1.37 -16.36 -11.87
C ILE A 60 1.39 -17.27 -13.08
N ASN A 61 0.39 -18.17 -13.21
CA ASN A 61 0.28 -19.14 -14.30
C ASN A 61 1.60 -19.92 -14.52
N ASN A 62 2.20 -20.42 -13.45
CA ASN A 62 3.48 -21.16 -13.41
C ASN A 62 4.72 -20.34 -13.84
N LYS A 63 4.60 -19.03 -14.06
CA LYS A 63 5.72 -18.13 -14.42
C LYS A 63 6.15 -17.27 -13.24
N GLY A 64 7.38 -16.80 -13.23
CA GLY A 64 7.99 -16.02 -12.16
C GLY A 64 9.23 -16.70 -11.54
N PRO A 65 9.66 -16.35 -10.31
CA PRO A 65 8.90 -15.55 -9.34
C PRO A 65 8.84 -14.06 -9.69
N PHE A 66 7.70 -13.45 -9.40
CA PHE A 66 7.47 -12.01 -9.50
C PHE A 66 7.43 -11.38 -8.12
N ASN A 67 7.84 -10.12 -8.01
CA ASN A 67 7.79 -9.36 -6.77
C ASN A 67 6.48 -8.56 -6.71
N PHE A 68 5.71 -8.74 -5.64
CA PHE A 68 4.45 -8.05 -5.40
C PHE A 68 4.44 -7.39 -4.03
N ILE A 69 3.91 -6.17 -3.97
CA ILE A 69 3.68 -5.47 -2.70
C ILE A 69 2.41 -6.05 -2.06
N LEU A 70 2.48 -6.38 -0.77
CA LEU A 70 1.27 -6.63 0.02
C LEU A 70 0.63 -5.29 0.37
N ASP A 71 -0.60 -5.08 -0.11
CA ASP A 71 -1.29 -3.81 -0.04
C ASP A 71 -2.74 -3.99 0.40
N THR A 72 -3.05 -3.69 1.66
CA THR A 72 -4.41 -3.75 2.20
C THR A 72 -5.32 -2.62 1.70
N GLY A 73 -4.76 -1.60 1.05
CA GLY A 73 -5.49 -0.50 0.41
C GLY A 73 -6.12 -0.85 -0.93
N VAL A 74 -5.78 -2.01 -1.53
CA VAL A 74 -6.35 -2.47 -2.80
C VAL A 74 -7.34 -3.62 -2.60
N GLY A 75 -8.50 -3.51 -3.23
CA GLY A 75 -9.57 -4.51 -3.17
C GLY A 75 -9.49 -5.57 -4.28
N LEU A 76 -8.51 -5.49 -5.16
CA LEU A 76 -8.27 -6.39 -6.29
C LEU A 76 -6.77 -6.43 -6.55
N MET A 77 -6.23 -7.60 -6.90
CA MET A 77 -4.84 -7.72 -7.35
C MET A 77 -4.60 -6.79 -8.55
N ILE A 78 -3.51 -6.01 -8.51
CA ILE A 78 -3.13 -5.11 -9.61
C ILE A 78 -1.75 -5.52 -10.14
N ILE A 79 -1.66 -5.80 -11.44
CA ILE A 79 -0.40 -5.98 -12.15
C ILE A 79 -0.05 -4.63 -12.77
N THR A 80 1.07 -4.04 -12.33
CA THR A 80 1.50 -2.69 -12.76
C THR A 80 2.47 -2.73 -13.94
N ASP A 81 3.09 -3.89 -14.21
CA ASP A 81 3.98 -4.09 -15.34
C ASP A 81 3.18 -4.57 -16.58
N PRO A 82 2.95 -3.71 -17.59
CA PRO A 82 2.20 -4.06 -18.79
C PRO A 82 2.83 -5.20 -19.60
N LYS A 83 4.15 -5.39 -19.50
CA LYS A 83 4.90 -6.42 -20.25
C LYS A 83 4.50 -7.83 -19.83
N LEU A 84 3.93 -7.99 -18.64
CA LEU A 84 3.47 -9.29 -18.16
C LEU A 84 2.22 -9.80 -18.88
N VAL A 85 1.43 -8.94 -19.53
CA VAL A 85 0.21 -9.34 -20.27
C VAL A 85 0.50 -10.42 -21.30
N ASP A 86 1.52 -10.22 -22.11
CA ASP A 86 1.85 -11.16 -23.18
C ASP A 86 2.58 -12.38 -22.64
N SER A 87 3.48 -12.17 -21.67
CA SER A 87 4.23 -13.26 -21.05
C SER A 87 3.34 -14.23 -20.28
N LEU A 88 2.28 -13.75 -19.62
CA LEU A 88 1.39 -14.57 -18.80
C LEU A 88 0.29 -15.27 -19.61
N SER A 89 0.16 -15.01 -20.92
CA SER A 89 -0.85 -15.61 -21.80
C SER A 89 -2.27 -15.51 -21.21
N ILE A 90 -2.66 -14.30 -20.79
CA ILE A 90 -3.92 -14.08 -20.06
C ILE A 90 -5.11 -14.15 -21.01
N PRO A 91 -6.02 -15.14 -20.86
CA PRO A 91 -7.20 -15.26 -21.67
C PRO A 91 -8.31 -14.29 -21.24
N ASN A 92 -9.27 -14.03 -22.11
CA ASN A 92 -10.55 -13.36 -21.81
C ASN A 92 -10.42 -11.98 -21.12
N LYS A 93 -9.41 -11.18 -21.51
CA LYS A 93 -9.22 -9.82 -20.96
C LYS A 93 -10.30 -8.88 -21.50
N ARG A 94 -10.87 -8.08 -20.58
CA ARG A 94 -11.76 -6.95 -20.92
C ARG A 94 -11.08 -5.66 -20.53
N THR A 95 -11.18 -4.63 -21.35
CA THR A 95 -10.69 -3.29 -20.99
C THR A 95 -11.71 -2.57 -20.12
N LEU A 96 -11.27 -2.03 -19.01
CA LEU A 96 -12.04 -1.18 -18.11
C LEU A 96 -11.23 0.05 -17.72
N LYS A 97 -11.91 1.14 -17.39
CA LYS A 97 -11.32 2.29 -16.68
C LYS A 97 -11.42 2.04 -15.18
N ILE A 98 -10.32 2.25 -14.46
CA ILE A 98 -10.25 2.07 -13.00
C ILE A 98 -10.10 3.44 -12.37
N PRO A 99 -11.09 3.88 -11.59
CA PRO A 99 -11.00 5.13 -10.84
C PRO A 99 -9.98 5.00 -9.70
N GLY A 100 -9.29 6.08 -9.38
CA GLY A 100 -8.31 6.12 -8.31
C GLY A 100 -8.15 7.49 -7.68
N LEU A 101 -7.21 7.59 -6.73
CA LEU A 101 -6.76 8.85 -6.16
C LEU A 101 -5.72 9.49 -7.08
N GLY A 102 -5.66 10.83 -7.10
CA GLY A 102 -4.71 11.63 -7.88
C GLY A 102 -5.41 12.67 -8.75
N GLU A 103 -4.63 13.53 -9.39
CA GLU A 103 -5.13 14.70 -10.14
C GLU A 103 -5.33 14.41 -11.65
N GLY A 104 -5.10 13.19 -12.11
CA GLY A 104 -5.19 12.78 -13.52
C GLY A 104 -6.50 12.08 -13.90
N GLU A 105 -6.52 11.55 -15.12
CA GLU A 105 -7.63 10.75 -15.65
C GLU A 105 -7.60 9.32 -15.09
N ASP A 106 -8.76 8.63 -15.19
CA ASP A 106 -8.88 7.22 -14.80
C ASP A 106 -7.93 6.33 -15.61
N SER A 107 -7.24 5.43 -14.93
CA SER A 107 -6.30 4.51 -15.55
C SER A 107 -7.02 3.42 -16.33
N GLU A 108 -6.52 3.10 -17.53
CA GLU A 108 -7.01 1.96 -18.30
C GLU A 108 -6.31 0.66 -17.90
N ALA A 109 -7.10 -0.39 -17.72
CA ALA A 109 -6.60 -1.72 -17.40
C ALA A 109 -7.31 -2.81 -18.17
N TYR A 110 -6.63 -3.94 -18.36
CA TYR A 110 -7.25 -5.22 -18.69
C TYR A 110 -7.67 -5.90 -17.39
N VAL A 111 -8.87 -6.44 -17.34
CA VAL A 111 -9.30 -7.28 -16.21
C VAL A 111 -9.34 -8.73 -16.65
N SER A 112 -8.64 -9.58 -15.90
CA SER A 112 -8.67 -11.03 -16.01
C SER A 112 -9.47 -11.60 -14.83
N PRO A 113 -10.50 -12.41 -15.08
CA PRO A 113 -11.31 -12.96 -13.99
C PRO A 113 -10.61 -14.07 -13.20
N ILE A 114 -9.65 -14.76 -13.82
CA ILE A 114 -9.05 -15.98 -13.25
C ILE A 114 -7.57 -16.01 -13.56
N LEU A 115 -6.75 -15.98 -12.50
CA LEU A 115 -5.32 -16.26 -12.54
C LEU A 115 -4.99 -17.35 -11.53
N ASN A 116 -4.07 -18.23 -11.88
CA ASN A 116 -3.44 -19.14 -10.93
C ASN A 116 -2.25 -18.41 -10.27
N VAL A 117 -2.39 -18.08 -8.98
CA VAL A 117 -1.35 -17.37 -8.21
C VAL A 117 -0.77 -18.33 -7.18
N GLU A 118 0.54 -18.54 -7.22
CA GLU A 118 1.23 -19.48 -6.36
C GLU A 118 2.13 -18.75 -5.37
N ILE A 119 1.89 -19.02 -4.09
CA ILE A 119 2.77 -18.63 -2.98
C ILE A 119 3.12 -19.92 -2.22
N PRO A 120 4.39 -20.21 -1.90
CA PRO A 120 4.77 -21.47 -1.27
C PRO A 120 3.98 -21.76 0.02
N GLY A 121 3.24 -22.86 0.01
CA GLY A 121 2.42 -23.28 1.14
C GLY A 121 1.00 -22.75 1.19
N LEU A 122 0.61 -21.91 0.23
CA LEU A 122 -0.76 -21.45 0.01
C LEU A 122 -1.33 -22.01 -1.30
N VAL A 123 -2.65 -22.10 -1.37
CA VAL A 123 -3.41 -22.44 -2.56
C VAL A 123 -4.29 -21.25 -2.89
N SER A 124 -4.32 -20.84 -4.15
CA SER A 124 -5.23 -19.78 -4.61
C SER A 124 -6.46 -20.35 -5.31
N TYR A 125 -7.55 -19.60 -5.26
CA TYR A 125 -8.81 -19.93 -5.92
C TYR A 125 -9.25 -18.72 -6.74
N ASP A 126 -9.21 -18.86 -8.07
CA ASP A 126 -9.79 -17.92 -9.05
C ASP A 126 -9.43 -16.44 -8.78
N ILE A 127 -8.15 -16.11 -8.64
CA ILE A 127 -7.71 -14.74 -8.37
C ILE A 127 -7.94 -13.86 -9.59
N ALA A 128 -8.79 -12.84 -9.45
CA ALA A 128 -8.93 -11.82 -10.47
C ALA A 128 -7.84 -10.77 -10.35
N ALA A 129 -7.45 -10.17 -11.47
CA ALA A 129 -6.49 -9.07 -11.49
C ALA A 129 -6.86 -8.00 -12.51
N ALA A 130 -6.55 -6.76 -12.16
CA ALA A 130 -6.45 -5.65 -13.09
C ALA A 130 -5.00 -5.50 -13.55
N ILE A 131 -4.78 -5.41 -14.85
CA ILE A 131 -3.45 -5.28 -15.46
C ILE A 131 -3.40 -3.91 -16.11
N LEU A 132 -2.61 -3.00 -15.57
CA LEU A 132 -2.51 -1.65 -16.09
C LEU A 132 -1.93 -1.65 -17.51
N LYS A 133 -2.49 -0.85 -18.41
CA LYS A 133 -1.96 -0.66 -19.76
C LYS A 133 -0.68 0.18 -19.79
N LYS A 134 -0.47 0.98 -18.73
CA LYS A 134 0.75 1.80 -18.53
C LYS A 134 1.15 1.69 -17.07
N ASP A 135 2.45 1.64 -16.80
CA ASP A 135 2.96 1.80 -15.43
C ASP A 135 2.86 3.28 -15.04
N VAL A 136 1.86 3.59 -14.22
CA VAL A 136 1.63 4.95 -13.72
C VAL A 136 2.32 5.22 -12.38
N PHE A 137 2.77 4.17 -11.70
CA PHE A 137 3.34 4.26 -10.36
C PHE A 137 4.86 4.33 -10.33
N ASN A 138 5.53 3.78 -11.34
CA ASN A 138 6.97 3.54 -11.31
C ASN A 138 7.43 2.84 -10.02
N LEU A 139 6.69 1.81 -9.59
CA LEU A 139 6.98 1.11 -8.33
C LEU A 139 8.39 0.52 -8.31
N SER A 140 8.87 0.03 -9.44
CA SER A 140 10.21 -0.52 -9.58
C SER A 140 11.28 0.54 -9.33
N GLY A 141 11.14 1.71 -9.92
CA GLY A 141 12.05 2.84 -9.68
C GLY A 141 11.97 3.35 -8.24
N TYR A 142 10.77 3.40 -7.66
CA TYR A 142 10.58 3.79 -6.26
C TYR A 142 11.21 2.79 -5.28
N ALA A 143 11.10 1.48 -5.53
CA ALA A 143 11.66 0.44 -4.68
C ALA A 143 13.16 0.16 -4.96
N GLY A 144 13.70 0.61 -6.10
CA GLY A 144 15.06 0.29 -6.53
C GLY A 144 15.26 -1.18 -6.91
N MET A 145 14.17 -1.84 -7.32
CA MET A 145 14.18 -3.24 -7.75
C MET A 145 12.91 -3.56 -8.55
N PRO A 146 12.91 -4.64 -9.37
CA PRO A 146 11.71 -5.02 -10.10
C PRO A 146 10.52 -5.25 -9.15
N VAL A 147 9.41 -4.54 -9.36
CA VAL A 147 8.12 -4.72 -8.71
C VAL A 147 7.05 -4.81 -9.80
N HIS A 148 6.22 -5.85 -9.76
CA HIS A 148 5.33 -6.19 -10.85
C HIS A 148 3.85 -5.91 -10.53
N GLY A 149 3.53 -5.62 -9.25
CA GLY A 149 2.15 -5.32 -8.87
C GLY A 149 1.89 -5.30 -7.37
N LEU A 150 0.59 -5.23 -7.05
CA LEU A 150 0.03 -5.14 -5.72
C LEU A 150 -0.88 -6.35 -5.47
N LEU A 151 -0.80 -6.97 -4.30
CA LEU A 151 -1.67 -8.06 -3.85
C LEU A 151 -2.37 -7.65 -2.56
N GLY A 152 -3.70 -7.62 -2.60
CA GLY A 152 -4.49 -7.06 -1.51
C GLY A 152 -5.50 -8.02 -0.92
N TYR A 153 -6.77 -7.63 -0.99
CA TYR A 153 -7.89 -8.27 -0.31
C TYR A 153 -7.92 -9.80 -0.41
N GLU A 154 -7.63 -10.36 -1.57
CA GLU A 154 -7.69 -11.81 -1.80
C GLU A 154 -6.72 -12.57 -0.92
N PHE A 155 -5.59 -11.95 -0.53
CA PHE A 155 -4.61 -12.56 0.38
C PHE A 155 -5.06 -12.54 1.84
N PHE A 156 -5.88 -11.56 2.23
CA PHE A 156 -6.27 -11.34 3.63
C PHE A 156 -7.65 -11.90 4.00
N ASN A 157 -8.58 -12.00 3.04
CA ASN A 157 -10.01 -12.16 3.32
C ASN A 157 -10.42 -13.45 4.04
N ASN A 158 -9.64 -14.51 3.93
CA ASN A 158 -9.98 -15.85 4.46
C ASN A 158 -9.05 -16.32 5.60
N MET A 159 -8.06 -15.52 5.97
CA MET A 159 -7.00 -15.93 6.88
C MET A 159 -6.66 -14.85 7.90
N ALA A 160 -6.03 -15.27 9.00
CA ALA A 160 -5.31 -14.35 9.89
C ALA A 160 -3.87 -14.20 9.39
N VAL A 161 -3.47 -12.95 9.13
CA VAL A 161 -2.16 -12.58 8.56
C VAL A 161 -1.38 -11.78 9.58
N LYS A 162 -0.34 -12.38 10.15
CA LYS A 162 0.59 -11.71 11.07
C LYS A 162 1.79 -11.19 10.29
N ILE A 163 2.11 -9.91 10.45
CA ILE A 163 3.28 -9.25 9.87
C ILE A 163 4.24 -8.88 10.99
N ASP A 164 5.44 -9.42 10.91
CA ASP A 164 6.54 -9.12 11.81
C ASP A 164 7.63 -8.39 11.03
N PHE A 165 7.69 -7.08 11.19
CA PHE A 165 8.63 -6.24 10.46
C PHE A 165 10.08 -6.41 10.95
N GLN A 166 10.27 -6.83 12.21
CA GLN A 166 11.61 -7.05 12.77
C GLN A 166 12.25 -8.30 12.15
N ASP A 167 11.45 -9.37 11.99
CA ASP A 167 11.89 -10.64 11.42
C ASP A 167 11.65 -10.70 9.90
N SER A 168 11.13 -9.65 9.28
CA SER A 168 10.76 -9.60 7.84
C SER A 168 9.95 -10.82 7.41
N THR A 169 8.93 -11.18 8.20
CA THR A 169 8.15 -12.39 7.99
C THR A 169 6.65 -12.13 8.07
N VAL A 170 5.92 -12.61 7.06
CA VAL A 170 4.46 -12.73 7.08
C VAL A 170 4.11 -14.17 7.50
N THR A 171 3.38 -14.33 8.60
CA THR A 171 2.83 -15.62 9.02
C THR A 171 1.35 -15.66 8.72
N VAL A 172 0.91 -16.66 7.98
CA VAL A 172 -0.48 -16.88 7.59
C VAL A 172 -1.01 -18.11 8.28
N CYS A 173 -2.19 -18.04 8.90
CA CYS A 173 -2.89 -19.17 9.51
C CYS A 173 -4.41 -18.96 9.42
N ARG A 174 -5.20 -20.00 9.72
CA ARG A 174 -6.64 -19.83 9.92
C ARG A 174 -6.90 -19.10 11.23
N PRO A 175 -7.98 -18.30 11.37
CA PRO A 175 -8.29 -17.57 12.63
C PRO A 175 -8.23 -18.43 13.87
N LYS A 176 -8.78 -19.65 13.82
CA LYS A 176 -8.77 -20.61 14.93
C LYS A 176 -7.36 -21.09 15.35
N ASP A 177 -6.39 -21.01 14.48
CA ASP A 177 -4.99 -21.40 14.71
C ASP A 177 -4.11 -20.21 15.12
N LEU A 178 -4.68 -18.98 15.14
CA LEU A 178 -3.98 -17.77 15.56
C LEU A 178 -3.64 -17.85 17.06
N LYS A 179 -2.34 -17.75 17.37
CA LYS A 179 -1.89 -17.69 18.75
C LYS A 179 -2.00 -16.28 19.30
N PRO A 180 -2.63 -16.06 20.48
CA PRO A 180 -2.70 -14.75 21.13
C PRO A 180 -1.31 -14.14 21.32
N MET A 181 -1.15 -12.88 20.98
CA MET A 181 0.08 -12.13 21.24
C MET A 181 -0.01 -11.47 22.63
N ARG A 182 0.90 -11.86 23.54
CA ARG A 182 0.97 -11.19 24.87
C ARG A 182 1.23 -9.68 24.69
N ARG A 183 0.57 -8.85 25.52
CA ARG A 183 0.70 -7.38 25.50
C ARG A 183 0.24 -6.71 24.20
N SER A 184 -0.52 -7.40 23.34
CA SER A 184 -1.17 -6.76 22.19
C SER A 184 -2.38 -5.93 22.60
N SER A 185 -2.83 -5.07 21.68
CA SER A 185 -4.14 -4.41 21.73
C SER A 185 -5.02 -5.03 20.66
N LYS A 186 -6.24 -5.40 21.03
CA LYS A 186 -7.30 -5.80 20.09
C LYS A 186 -8.02 -4.55 19.61
N ILE A 187 -8.07 -4.32 18.31
CA ILE A 187 -8.65 -3.13 17.68
C ILE A 187 -9.81 -3.60 16.80
N PRO A 188 -11.04 -3.15 17.06
CA PRO A 188 -12.15 -3.40 16.14
C PRO A 188 -11.82 -2.86 14.74
N MET A 189 -12.10 -3.66 13.75
CA MET A 189 -11.85 -3.36 12.34
C MET A 189 -13.11 -3.68 11.55
N SER A 190 -13.49 -2.85 10.61
CA SER A 190 -14.48 -3.19 9.57
C SER A 190 -13.81 -3.45 8.25
N VAL A 191 -14.32 -4.42 7.50
CA VAL A 191 -13.91 -4.65 6.11
C VAL A 191 -15.03 -4.14 5.22
N GLU A 192 -14.81 -3.01 4.56
CA GLU A 192 -15.80 -2.33 3.72
C GLU A 192 -15.19 -2.14 2.33
N ASP A 193 -15.93 -2.49 1.29
CA ASP A 193 -15.44 -2.45 -0.10
C ASP A 193 -14.04 -3.10 -0.23
N ARG A 194 -13.89 -4.28 0.39
CA ARG A 194 -12.66 -5.09 0.40
C ARG A 194 -11.45 -4.43 1.06
N LYS A 195 -11.61 -3.40 1.86
CA LYS A 195 -10.53 -2.68 2.56
C LYS A 195 -10.78 -2.65 4.06
N PRO A 196 -9.72 -2.71 4.90
CA PRO A 196 -9.84 -2.68 6.34
C PRO A 196 -9.89 -1.25 6.87
N TYR A 197 -10.85 -0.96 7.75
CA TYR A 197 -11.01 0.35 8.38
C TYR A 197 -10.95 0.22 9.89
N ILE A 198 -10.32 1.21 10.53
CA ILE A 198 -10.27 1.35 11.99
C ILE A 198 -10.63 2.77 12.40
N SER A 199 -10.90 2.95 13.69
CA SER A 199 -11.04 4.27 14.30
C SER A 199 -9.80 4.59 15.14
N ALA A 200 -9.30 5.82 15.01
CA ALA A 200 -8.20 6.36 15.80
C ALA A 200 -8.57 7.74 16.35
N ARG A 201 -7.79 8.25 17.34
CA ARG A 201 -7.93 9.60 17.87
C ARG A 201 -6.69 10.42 17.48
N VAL A 202 -6.92 11.63 17.01
CA VAL A 202 -5.89 12.57 16.57
C VAL A 202 -5.87 13.78 17.49
N VAL A 203 -4.66 14.22 17.87
CA VAL A 203 -4.41 15.47 18.58
C VAL A 203 -3.50 16.33 17.73
N MET A 204 -3.96 17.55 17.44
CA MET A 204 -3.23 18.56 16.66
C MET A 204 -3.10 19.84 17.48
N PRO A 205 -2.01 20.63 17.32
CA PRO A 205 -1.88 21.92 17.96
C PRO A 205 -3.06 22.84 17.64
N GLY A 206 -3.69 23.41 18.68
CA GLY A 206 -4.77 24.38 18.54
C GLY A 206 -6.11 23.83 18.07
N VAL A 207 -6.26 22.50 17.95
CA VAL A 207 -7.51 21.85 17.52
C VAL A 207 -7.99 20.89 18.61
N THR A 208 -9.30 20.91 18.89
CA THR A 208 -9.91 19.93 19.80
C THR A 208 -9.66 18.50 19.28
N PRO A 209 -9.18 17.58 20.13
CA PRO A 209 -8.94 16.20 19.72
C PRO A 209 -10.16 15.53 19.09
N PHE A 210 -9.99 14.86 17.98
CA PHE A 210 -11.09 14.26 17.22
C PHE A 210 -10.83 12.79 16.88
N LYS A 211 -11.92 12.07 16.62
CA LYS A 211 -11.88 10.70 16.10
C LYS A 211 -11.86 10.73 14.57
N THR A 212 -11.18 9.74 14.00
CA THR A 212 -11.03 9.61 12.56
C THR A 212 -11.21 8.15 12.13
N LYS A 213 -11.87 7.93 10.99
CA LYS A 213 -12.01 6.62 10.33
C LYS A 213 -10.94 6.50 9.26
N LEU A 214 -10.01 5.58 9.44
CA LEU A 214 -8.87 5.40 8.54
C LEU A 214 -8.92 4.03 7.86
N VAL A 215 -8.64 3.98 6.56
CA VAL A 215 -8.26 2.73 5.92
C VAL A 215 -6.86 2.33 6.39
N VAL A 216 -6.65 1.06 6.73
CA VAL A 216 -5.33 0.55 7.07
C VAL A 216 -4.66 0.08 5.79
N ASP A 217 -3.55 0.72 5.43
CA ASP A 217 -2.96 0.66 4.09
C ASP A 217 -1.47 0.31 4.15
N LEU A 218 -1.16 -0.95 3.87
CA LEU A 218 0.23 -1.44 3.81
C LEU A 218 0.96 -0.97 2.53
N GLY A 219 0.22 -0.56 1.50
CA GLY A 219 0.78 0.00 0.27
C GLY A 219 1.19 1.47 0.40
N ALA A 220 0.78 2.15 1.48
CA ALA A 220 1.14 3.52 1.75
C ALA A 220 2.39 3.60 2.66
N GLY A 221 3.50 4.12 2.15
CA GLY A 221 4.76 4.25 2.89
C GLY A 221 4.76 5.31 4.00
N HIS A 222 3.86 6.30 3.95
CA HIS A 222 3.74 7.36 4.96
C HIS A 222 3.13 6.83 6.28
N PRO A 223 3.27 7.55 7.42
CA PRO A 223 2.67 7.13 8.68
C PRO A 223 1.15 7.25 8.70
N VAL A 224 0.61 8.44 8.43
CA VAL A 224 -0.83 8.70 8.42
C VAL A 224 -1.15 9.83 7.44
N SER A 225 -2.32 9.74 6.80
CA SER A 225 -2.90 10.82 6.00
C SER A 225 -4.26 11.21 6.57
N ILE A 226 -4.54 12.52 6.69
CA ILE A 226 -5.83 13.06 7.12
C ILE A 226 -6.41 13.87 5.96
N GLU A 227 -7.31 13.24 5.21
CA GLU A 227 -7.78 13.72 3.90
C GLU A 227 -8.71 14.95 3.97
N ARG A 228 -9.41 15.17 5.08
CA ARG A 228 -10.38 16.28 5.22
C ARG A 228 -9.97 17.35 6.22
N TYR A 229 -8.73 17.29 6.67
CA TYR A 229 -8.28 18.16 7.74
C TYR A 229 -8.35 19.64 7.31
N ILE A 230 -7.77 19.97 6.15
CA ILE A 230 -7.68 21.36 5.67
C ILE A 230 -9.07 21.99 5.52
N LYS A 231 -10.02 21.26 4.96
CA LYS A 231 -11.41 21.71 4.80
C LYS A 231 -12.10 22.00 6.14
N ASN A 232 -11.85 21.17 7.14
CA ASN A 232 -12.54 21.23 8.43
C ASN A 232 -11.89 22.20 9.41
N TYR A 233 -10.57 22.36 9.37
CA TYR A 233 -9.77 23.05 10.40
C TYR A 233 -8.80 24.09 9.86
N GLY A 234 -8.65 24.22 8.53
CA GLY A 234 -7.64 25.06 7.90
C GLY A 234 -6.24 24.44 7.89
N LEU A 235 -5.24 25.24 7.53
CA LEU A 235 -3.85 24.78 7.48
C LEU A 235 -3.29 24.53 8.86
N PRO A 236 -2.42 23.49 9.04
CA PRO A 236 -1.66 23.30 10.27
C PRO A 236 -0.79 24.51 10.59
N GLN A 237 -0.47 24.73 11.89
CA GLN A 237 0.34 25.89 12.31
C GLN A 237 1.75 25.88 11.75
N LYS A 238 2.36 24.69 11.59
CA LYS A 238 3.68 24.49 11.00
C LYS A 238 3.60 23.35 9.99
N PHE A 239 4.03 23.60 8.76
CA PHE A 239 3.91 22.63 7.68
C PHE A 239 4.96 22.83 6.58
N ILE A 240 5.20 21.79 5.79
CA ILE A 240 5.86 21.85 4.49
C ILE A 240 4.77 21.94 3.44
N SER A 241 4.81 23.02 2.65
CA SER A 241 3.87 23.24 1.54
C SER A 241 4.32 22.51 0.27
N SER A 242 3.35 22.29 -0.63
CA SER A 242 3.62 21.69 -1.95
C SER A 242 4.34 20.35 -1.91
N ALA A 243 4.14 19.58 -0.84
CA ALA A 243 4.72 18.25 -0.73
C ALA A 243 4.01 17.28 -1.69
N ASN A 244 4.79 16.44 -2.37
CA ASN A 244 4.28 15.26 -3.04
C ASN A 244 4.02 14.18 -1.97
N LEU A 245 2.77 13.79 -1.82
CA LEU A 245 2.32 12.83 -0.81
C LEU A 245 2.30 11.39 -1.32
N GLY A 246 2.66 11.18 -2.58
CA GLY A 246 2.67 9.88 -3.25
C GLY A 246 1.97 9.91 -4.61
N ILE A 247 1.86 8.74 -5.21
CA ILE A 247 1.21 8.56 -6.51
C ILE A 247 0.03 7.62 -6.33
N GLY A 248 -1.16 8.10 -6.68
CA GLY A 248 -2.37 7.29 -6.79
C GLY A 248 -2.57 6.74 -8.20
N LEU A 249 -3.63 5.96 -8.42
CA LEU A 249 -3.97 5.44 -9.75
C LEU A 249 -4.22 6.53 -10.80
N ASN A 250 -4.65 7.71 -10.36
CA ASN A 250 -4.91 8.87 -11.22
C ASN A 250 -3.77 9.91 -11.17
N GLY A 251 -2.57 9.52 -10.73
CA GLY A 251 -1.38 10.37 -10.75
C GLY A 251 -0.96 10.92 -9.38
N PRO A 252 -0.15 12.01 -9.35
CA PRO A 252 0.41 12.54 -8.12
C PRO A 252 -0.67 13.09 -7.18
N ILE A 253 -0.42 12.95 -5.87
CA ILE A 253 -1.22 13.49 -4.79
C ILE A 253 -0.40 14.59 -4.12
N ASN A 254 -0.84 15.83 -4.24
CA ASN A 254 -0.17 16.98 -3.65
C ASN A 254 -0.86 17.44 -2.36
N GLY A 255 -0.10 18.11 -1.49
CA GLY A 255 -0.65 18.62 -0.23
C GLY A 255 0.42 19.16 0.71
N PHE A 256 0.17 18.97 1.99
CA PHE A 256 1.01 19.50 3.07
C PHE A 256 1.48 18.36 3.98
N ILE A 257 2.65 18.53 4.60
CA ILE A 257 3.14 17.63 5.64
C ILE A 257 3.31 18.43 6.93
N SER A 258 2.83 17.88 8.05
CA SER A 258 2.97 18.47 9.38
C SER A 258 3.11 17.37 10.43
N ARG A 259 3.13 17.74 11.73
CA ARG A 259 3.18 16.80 12.85
C ARG A 259 1.89 16.80 13.64
N LEU A 260 1.41 15.61 13.95
CA LEU A 260 0.42 15.38 15.01
C LEU A 260 1.16 15.43 16.36
N GLU A 261 0.55 16.04 17.39
CA GLU A 261 1.07 15.92 18.76
C GLU A 261 0.95 14.48 19.25
N GLU A 262 -0.23 13.87 19.07
CA GLU A 262 -0.52 12.50 19.46
C GLU A 262 -1.44 11.81 18.46
N PHE A 263 -1.23 10.52 18.30
CA PHE A 263 -2.07 9.61 17.54
C PHE A 263 -2.37 8.38 18.41
N ASP A 264 -3.63 8.23 18.84
CA ASP A 264 -4.05 7.14 19.69
C ASP A 264 -4.72 6.03 18.87
N ILE A 265 -4.17 4.80 18.96
CA ILE A 265 -4.67 3.61 18.32
C ILE A 265 -4.77 2.45 19.31
N GLY A 266 -5.99 2.00 19.59
CA GLY A 266 -6.26 1.07 20.69
C GLY A 266 -5.74 1.62 22.02
N LYS A 267 -4.85 0.88 22.69
CA LYS A 267 -4.22 1.33 23.95
C LYS A 267 -2.91 2.10 23.76
N PHE A 268 -2.46 2.27 22.52
CA PHE A 268 -1.17 2.87 22.21
C PHE A 268 -1.32 4.34 21.85
N ARG A 269 -0.41 5.14 22.40
CA ARG A 269 -0.24 6.54 22.06
C ARG A 269 1.09 6.73 21.36
N VAL A 270 1.05 7.22 20.14
CA VAL A 270 2.21 7.54 19.32
C VAL A 270 2.34 9.06 19.25
N LYS A 271 3.53 9.58 19.54
CA LYS A 271 3.76 11.03 19.64
C LYS A 271 4.51 11.56 18.43
N GLN A 272 4.33 12.84 18.14
CA GLN A 272 5.05 13.58 17.10
C GLN A 272 5.03 12.89 15.74
N VAL A 273 3.86 12.34 15.37
CA VAL A 273 3.69 11.58 14.14
C VAL A 273 3.66 12.51 12.94
N LEU A 274 4.48 12.23 11.92
CA LEU A 274 4.35 12.90 10.64
C LEU A 274 3.01 12.54 9.99
N ALA A 275 2.31 13.56 9.52
CA ALA A 275 1.02 13.41 8.86
C ALA A 275 0.97 14.17 7.54
N SER A 276 0.36 13.54 6.57
CA SER A 276 0.07 14.11 5.25
C SER A 276 -1.35 14.67 5.24
N PHE A 277 -1.51 15.83 4.61
CA PHE A 277 -2.78 16.54 4.46
C PHE A 277 -2.98 16.83 2.98
N PRO A 278 -3.60 15.90 2.24
CA PRO A 278 -3.87 16.10 0.81
C PRO A 278 -4.74 17.33 0.56
N ASN A 279 -4.49 18.00 -0.56
CA ASN A 279 -5.37 19.07 -1.04
C ASN A 279 -6.79 18.51 -1.24
N ASP A 280 -7.81 19.35 -1.04
CA ASP A 280 -9.22 18.96 -1.17
C ASP A 280 -9.57 18.77 -2.66
N ASN A 281 -9.12 17.68 -3.22
CA ASN A 281 -9.37 17.31 -4.62
C ASN A 281 -10.74 16.64 -4.74
N ASN A 282 -11.48 16.95 -5.79
CA ASN A 282 -12.83 16.45 -6.09
C ASN A 282 -12.94 14.91 -6.13
N ASN A 283 -11.82 14.20 -6.22
CA ASN A 283 -11.76 12.74 -6.28
C ASN A 283 -12.12 12.02 -4.96
N GLN A 284 -12.07 12.72 -3.81
CA GLN A 284 -12.53 12.15 -2.53
C GLN A 284 -14.06 11.94 -2.47
N ASN A 285 -14.81 12.67 -3.28
CA ASN A 285 -16.28 12.50 -3.36
C ASN A 285 -16.67 11.20 -4.08
N ASN A 286 -15.77 10.59 -4.83
CA ASN A 286 -16.02 9.36 -5.59
C ASN A 286 -15.65 8.08 -4.81
N LEU A 287 -15.21 8.20 -3.54
CA LEU A 287 -14.92 7.03 -2.72
C LEU A 287 -16.22 6.29 -2.35
N THR A 288 -16.27 5.00 -2.61
CA THR A 288 -17.41 4.12 -2.26
C THR A 288 -17.65 4.12 -0.74
N VAL A 289 -16.59 4.14 0.04
CA VAL A 289 -16.63 4.18 1.50
C VAL A 289 -16.10 5.52 2.00
N LYS A 290 -16.91 6.26 2.75
CA LYS A 290 -16.49 7.52 3.39
C LYS A 290 -15.43 7.21 4.46
N ARG A 291 -14.31 7.91 4.38
CA ARG A 291 -13.19 7.84 5.32
C ARG A 291 -12.62 9.23 5.56
N ASP A 292 -11.76 9.35 6.56
CA ASP A 292 -11.08 10.60 6.89
C ASP A 292 -9.60 10.57 6.52
N GLY A 293 -9.09 9.42 6.03
CA GLY A 293 -7.71 9.27 5.62
C GLY A 293 -7.24 7.82 5.61
N ASN A 294 -5.91 7.62 5.68
CA ASN A 294 -5.32 6.29 5.78
C ASN A 294 -4.22 6.20 6.85
N LEU A 295 -4.03 4.99 7.38
CA LEU A 295 -2.98 4.60 8.29
C LEU A 295 -1.98 3.74 7.52
N GLY A 296 -0.79 4.29 7.29
CA GLY A 296 0.22 3.66 6.44
C GLY A 296 1.27 2.83 7.17
N ALA A 297 2.14 2.21 6.38
CA ALA A 297 3.22 1.35 6.86
C ALA A 297 4.23 2.09 7.75
N GLY A 298 4.36 3.42 7.62
CA GLY A 298 5.22 4.24 8.49
C GLY A 298 4.89 4.16 9.98
N ILE A 299 3.60 3.96 10.34
CA ILE A 299 3.19 3.60 11.72
C ILE A 299 3.17 2.09 11.91
N LEU A 300 2.60 1.32 10.96
CA LEU A 300 2.40 -0.11 11.14
C LEU A 300 3.69 -0.87 11.42
N LYS A 301 4.81 -0.48 10.81
CA LYS A 301 6.13 -1.09 11.04
C LYS A 301 6.68 -0.95 12.47
N ARG A 302 6.07 -0.10 13.30
CA ARG A 302 6.38 0.06 14.73
C ARG A 302 5.68 -0.98 15.61
N PHE A 303 4.96 -1.91 14.96
CA PHE A 303 4.23 -2.97 15.61
C PHE A 303 4.48 -4.31 14.91
N THR A 304 4.31 -5.42 15.63
CA THR A 304 3.87 -6.66 15.04
C THR A 304 2.36 -6.52 14.85
N VAL A 305 1.89 -6.65 13.61
CA VAL A 305 0.49 -6.46 13.22
C VAL A 305 -0.15 -7.79 12.89
N VAL A 306 -1.38 -8.04 13.32
CA VAL A 306 -2.20 -9.14 12.81
C VAL A 306 -3.48 -8.58 12.23
N PHE A 307 -3.75 -8.92 10.99
CA PHE A 307 -5.03 -8.71 10.32
C PHE A 307 -5.83 -10.01 10.39
N ASP A 308 -6.97 -9.97 11.02
CA ASP A 308 -7.93 -11.07 11.08
C ASP A 308 -9.24 -10.58 10.46
N TYR A 309 -9.31 -10.69 9.12
CA TYR A 309 -10.48 -10.21 8.37
C TYR A 309 -11.74 -11.01 8.68
N PRO A 310 -11.68 -12.37 8.78
CA PRO A 310 -12.85 -13.15 9.13
C PRO A 310 -13.48 -12.73 10.46
N ASP A 311 -12.66 -12.42 11.48
CA ASP A 311 -13.14 -11.99 12.80
C ASP A 311 -13.26 -10.46 12.93
N SER A 312 -13.01 -9.70 11.87
CA SER A 312 -13.08 -8.22 11.82
C SER A 312 -12.27 -7.54 12.92
N VAL A 313 -11.02 -7.98 13.10
CA VAL A 313 -10.13 -7.52 14.16
C VAL A 313 -8.72 -7.32 13.66
N MET A 314 -8.08 -6.25 14.12
CA MET A 314 -6.64 -6.05 14.02
C MET A 314 -5.99 -6.15 15.40
N TYR A 315 -4.85 -6.82 15.50
CA TYR A 315 -4.07 -6.85 16.74
C TYR A 315 -2.74 -6.12 16.51
N LEU A 316 -2.38 -5.24 17.45
CA LEU A 316 -1.10 -4.55 17.46
C LEU A 316 -0.32 -4.92 18.73
N LYS A 317 0.98 -5.21 18.55
CA LYS A 317 1.95 -5.38 19.64
C LYS A 317 3.15 -4.50 19.34
N ARG A 318 3.61 -3.68 20.30
CA ARG A 318 4.81 -2.85 20.13
C ARG A 318 6.00 -3.67 19.65
N ALA A 319 6.69 -3.17 18.65
CA ALA A 319 8.00 -3.62 18.21
C ALA A 319 9.11 -2.83 18.93
N SER A 320 10.37 -3.20 18.74
CA SER A 320 11.53 -2.54 19.40
C SER A 320 11.67 -1.08 18.99
N ASN A 321 11.32 -0.73 17.75
CA ASN A 321 11.40 0.62 17.18
C ASN A 321 10.14 1.48 17.43
N PHE A 322 9.27 1.10 18.38
CA PHE A 322 8.03 1.83 18.65
C PHE A 322 8.27 3.30 19.03
N ASP A 323 9.25 3.57 19.85
CA ASP A 323 9.55 4.89 20.40
C ASP A 323 10.56 5.70 19.54
N GLU A 324 11.00 5.17 18.39
CA GLU A 324 11.87 5.92 17.47
C GLU A 324 11.17 7.20 16.96
N PRO A 325 11.89 8.31 16.77
CA PRO A 325 11.32 9.53 16.22
C PRO A 325 10.81 9.32 14.78
N PHE A 326 9.85 10.14 14.35
CA PHE A 326 9.46 10.25 12.96
C PHE A 326 10.30 11.33 12.30
N GLU A 327 11.25 10.94 11.46
CA GLU A 327 12.09 11.88 10.72
C GLU A 327 11.55 12.06 9.29
N HIS A 328 11.45 13.32 8.88
CA HIS A 328 11.18 13.71 7.51
C HIS A 328 12.50 13.84 6.74
N ASP A 329 12.46 13.72 5.44
CA ASP A 329 13.58 14.04 4.56
C ASP A 329 14.02 15.50 4.75
N MET A 330 15.30 15.72 4.99
CA MET A 330 15.89 17.03 5.25
C MET A 330 16.66 17.59 4.06
N SER A 331 16.76 16.80 2.97
CA SER A 331 17.38 17.24 1.71
C SER A 331 16.42 18.07 0.85
N GLY A 332 15.15 17.66 0.83
CA GLY A 332 14.12 18.17 -0.09
C GLY A 332 14.18 17.55 -1.46
N LEU A 333 14.84 16.39 -1.60
CA LEU A 333 14.94 15.64 -2.84
C LEU A 333 13.89 14.53 -2.90
N GLU A 334 13.18 14.45 -4.03
CA GLU A 334 12.49 13.24 -4.44
C GLU A 334 13.30 12.59 -5.56
N TYR A 335 13.51 11.28 -5.48
CA TYR A 335 14.34 10.55 -6.43
C TYR A 335 13.88 9.11 -6.58
N TYR A 336 14.28 8.50 -7.68
CA TYR A 336 14.00 7.11 -8.02
C TYR A 336 15.25 6.44 -8.60
N ALA A 337 15.27 5.13 -8.54
CA ALA A 337 16.29 4.33 -9.20
C ALA A 337 15.92 4.08 -10.67
N ALA A 338 16.87 4.28 -11.56
CA ALA A 338 16.76 4.14 -13.00
C ALA A 338 17.82 3.16 -13.53
N GLY A 339 17.73 2.86 -14.84
CA GLY A 339 18.58 1.88 -15.52
C GLY A 339 18.06 0.45 -15.37
N ASP A 340 18.61 -0.46 -16.17
CA ASP A 340 18.17 -1.86 -16.23
C ASP A 340 18.42 -2.59 -14.89
N ASN A 341 19.43 -2.15 -14.13
CA ASN A 341 19.81 -2.71 -12.84
C ASN A 341 19.36 -1.85 -11.65
N TYR A 342 18.63 -0.76 -11.85
CA TYR A 342 18.21 0.20 -10.81
C TYR A 342 19.42 0.79 -10.04
N ASP A 343 20.54 1.01 -10.70
CA ASP A 343 21.83 1.45 -10.14
C ASP A 343 22.12 2.94 -10.33
N ARG A 344 21.25 3.67 -11.04
CA ARG A 344 21.28 5.11 -11.24
C ARG A 344 20.25 5.79 -10.36
N ILE A 345 20.60 6.89 -9.70
CA ILE A 345 19.69 7.66 -8.86
C ILE A 345 19.39 8.99 -9.52
N VAL A 346 18.16 9.15 -9.99
CA VAL A 346 17.70 10.34 -10.74
C VAL A 346 16.75 11.15 -9.88
N ILE A 347 16.98 12.45 -9.79
CA ILE A 347 16.14 13.41 -9.09
C ILE A 347 14.85 13.59 -9.89
N SER A 348 13.71 13.25 -9.30
CA SER A 348 12.39 13.47 -9.92
C SER A 348 11.80 14.84 -9.60
N ARG A 349 12.17 15.41 -8.45
CA ARG A 349 11.71 16.70 -7.98
C ARG A 349 12.61 17.25 -6.89
N VAL A 350 12.76 18.57 -6.89
CA VAL A 350 13.38 19.35 -5.79
C VAL A 350 12.28 20.19 -5.13
N GLU A 351 12.16 20.11 -3.80
CA GLU A 351 11.17 20.89 -3.07
C GLU A 351 11.61 22.36 -2.95
N PRO A 352 10.78 23.33 -3.33
CA PRO A 352 11.13 24.74 -3.23
C PRO A 352 11.50 25.18 -1.80
N GLY A 353 12.55 25.96 -1.66
CA GLY A 353 13.10 26.42 -0.37
C GLY A 353 13.75 25.33 0.48
N SER A 354 14.07 24.18 -0.10
CA SER A 354 14.79 23.09 0.55
C SER A 354 16.29 23.26 0.46
N ALA A 355 17.03 22.44 1.22
CA ALA A 355 18.48 22.40 1.17
C ALA A 355 19.03 22.10 -0.23
N ALA A 356 18.34 21.25 -1.00
CA ALA A 356 18.70 20.92 -2.39
C ALA A 356 18.43 22.08 -3.34
N ASP A 357 17.32 22.79 -3.17
CA ASP A 357 16.96 23.98 -3.96
C ASP A 357 17.99 25.11 -3.77
N GLU A 358 18.44 25.35 -2.53
CA GLU A 358 19.43 26.37 -2.21
C GLU A 358 20.79 26.17 -2.88
N ILE A 359 21.16 24.95 -3.21
CA ILE A 359 22.42 24.61 -3.89
C ILE A 359 22.25 24.40 -5.39
N GLY A 360 21.04 24.64 -5.94
CA GLY A 360 20.76 24.63 -7.36
C GLY A 360 20.64 23.22 -7.97
N LEU A 361 20.27 22.20 -7.19
CA LEU A 361 19.90 20.90 -7.76
C LEU A 361 18.56 20.99 -8.47
N GLU A 362 18.44 20.26 -9.56
CA GLU A 362 17.25 20.31 -10.43
C GLU A 362 16.70 18.91 -10.72
N ARG A 363 15.51 18.89 -11.28
CA ARG A 363 14.92 17.67 -11.82
C ARG A 363 15.80 17.12 -12.96
N ASP A 364 15.86 15.79 -13.04
CA ASP A 364 16.63 15.02 -14.02
C ASP A 364 18.15 15.03 -13.78
N ASP A 365 18.65 15.70 -12.71
CA ASP A 365 20.00 15.49 -12.23
C ASP A 365 20.18 14.06 -11.71
N GLU A 366 21.41 13.53 -11.88
CA GLU A 366 21.74 12.19 -11.41
C GLU A 366 22.77 12.25 -10.28
N ILE A 367 22.41 11.67 -9.12
CA ILE A 367 23.34 11.52 -8.00
C ILE A 367 24.26 10.32 -8.29
N ILE A 368 25.55 10.55 -8.36
CA ILE A 368 26.57 9.54 -8.68
C ILE A 368 27.19 8.94 -7.43
N ALA A 369 27.47 9.79 -6.42
CA ALA A 369 28.05 9.37 -5.15
C ALA A 369 27.60 10.26 -4.01
N ILE A 370 27.57 9.71 -2.78
CA ILE A 370 27.32 10.42 -1.54
C ILE A 370 28.49 10.14 -0.59
N ASN A 371 29.19 11.18 -0.11
CA ASN A 371 30.39 11.06 0.73
C ASN A 371 31.39 10.05 0.17
N PHE A 372 31.73 10.17 -1.11
CA PHE A 372 32.65 9.29 -1.85
C PHE A 372 32.17 7.84 -2.06
N ASN A 373 30.97 7.48 -1.59
CA ASN A 373 30.37 6.17 -1.82
C ASN A 373 29.50 6.21 -3.08
N PRO A 374 29.80 5.42 -4.12
CA PRO A 374 28.95 5.35 -5.32
C PRO A 374 27.53 4.87 -4.98
N VAL A 375 26.51 5.59 -5.46
CA VAL A 375 25.10 5.23 -5.20
C VAL A 375 24.70 3.90 -5.83
N SER A 376 25.40 3.44 -6.86
CA SER A 376 25.20 2.10 -7.46
C SER A 376 25.50 0.93 -6.50
N LYS A 377 26.17 1.20 -5.37
CA LYS A 377 26.44 0.25 -4.28
C LYS A 377 25.55 0.44 -3.06
N MET A 378 24.61 1.38 -3.11
CA MET A 378 23.71 1.70 -2.01
C MET A 378 22.30 1.27 -2.36
N THR A 379 21.53 0.88 -1.35
CA THR A 379 20.08 0.75 -1.49
C THR A 379 19.42 2.12 -1.36
N LEU A 380 18.22 2.29 -1.94
CA LEU A 380 17.43 3.52 -1.73
C LEU A 380 17.13 3.76 -0.24
N GLN A 381 16.94 2.69 0.53
CA GLN A 381 16.76 2.77 1.99
C GLN A 381 17.98 3.41 2.68
N GLN A 382 19.21 3.06 2.30
CA GLN A 382 20.43 3.66 2.85
C GLN A 382 20.55 5.14 2.47
N ILE A 383 20.15 5.52 1.26
CA ILE A 383 20.13 6.93 0.83
C ILE A 383 19.06 7.70 1.62
N ASP A 384 17.85 7.17 1.77
CA ASP A 384 16.79 7.76 2.61
C ASP A 384 17.24 7.98 4.05
N GLU A 385 17.97 7.01 4.63
CA GLU A 385 18.52 7.12 6.00
C GLU A 385 19.57 8.23 6.13
N LEU A 386 20.41 8.43 5.11
CA LEU A 386 21.35 9.54 5.09
C LEU A 386 20.63 10.89 5.07
N PHE A 387 19.60 11.06 4.21
CA PHE A 387 18.87 12.33 4.09
C PHE A 387 17.94 12.62 5.27
N LYS A 388 17.65 11.61 6.11
CA LYS A 388 16.89 11.74 7.38
C LYS A 388 17.79 11.75 8.63
N SER A 389 19.10 11.69 8.48
CA SER A 389 20.00 11.32 9.58
C SER A 389 20.11 12.35 10.69
N LYS A 390 20.36 13.61 10.39
CA LYS A 390 20.58 14.67 11.39
C LYS A 390 20.49 16.05 10.75
N ASP A 391 19.84 16.97 11.46
CA ASP A 391 19.83 18.40 11.14
C ASP A 391 21.25 18.96 11.13
N ASP A 392 21.54 19.92 10.24
CA ASP A 392 22.83 20.54 10.01
C ASP A 392 23.98 19.58 9.60
N ARG A 393 23.65 18.36 9.21
CA ARG A 393 24.63 17.43 8.64
C ARG A 393 24.94 17.78 7.19
N SER A 394 26.21 18.00 6.87
CA SER A 394 26.68 18.21 5.49
C SER A 394 27.00 16.88 4.81
N LEU A 395 26.54 16.70 3.59
CA LEU A 395 26.80 15.57 2.71
C LEU A 395 27.46 16.09 1.43
N LEU A 396 28.57 15.48 1.03
CA LEU A 396 29.20 15.76 -0.26
C LEU A 396 28.51 14.89 -1.31
N LEU A 397 27.95 15.52 -2.34
CA LEU A 397 27.32 14.83 -3.47
C LEU A 397 28.16 15.01 -4.72
N ASP A 398 28.42 13.94 -5.44
CA ASP A 398 28.84 13.97 -6.84
C ASP A 398 27.56 13.88 -7.68
N VAL A 399 27.27 14.91 -8.49
CA VAL A 399 26.02 15.01 -9.26
C VAL A 399 26.35 15.25 -10.72
N TYR A 400 25.69 14.52 -11.60
CA TYR A 400 25.74 14.75 -13.03
C TYR A 400 24.60 15.70 -13.41
N HIS A 401 24.98 16.95 -13.71
CA HIS A 401 24.10 18.06 -14.04
C HIS A 401 24.52 18.67 -15.38
N GLU A 402 23.61 19.01 -16.29
CA GLU A 402 23.89 19.61 -17.60
C GLU A 402 25.09 19.00 -18.35
N LYS A 403 25.21 17.66 -18.33
CA LYS A 403 26.31 16.89 -18.94
C LYS A 403 27.69 17.11 -18.29
N ARG A 404 27.77 17.62 -17.09
CA ARG A 404 29.00 17.78 -16.29
C ARG A 404 28.86 17.04 -14.97
N LEU A 405 30.01 16.61 -14.45
CA LEU A 405 30.09 16.06 -13.10
C LEU A 405 30.50 17.18 -12.15
N ASP A 406 29.62 17.57 -11.28
CA ASP A 406 29.83 18.60 -10.27
C ASP A 406 29.87 18.01 -8.86
N LYS A 407 30.60 18.68 -7.96
CA LYS A 407 30.66 18.34 -6.54
C LYS A 407 29.96 19.44 -5.74
N VAL A 408 28.89 19.07 -5.04
CA VAL A 408 28.12 20.01 -4.24
C VAL A 408 28.03 19.56 -2.79
N VAL A 409 27.93 20.50 -1.86
CA VAL A 409 27.73 20.20 -0.44
C VAL A 409 26.28 20.47 -0.08
N LEU A 410 25.56 19.42 0.25
CA LEU A 410 24.17 19.48 0.71
C LEU A 410 24.16 19.49 2.24
N THR A 411 23.76 20.58 2.87
CA THR A 411 23.56 20.65 4.33
C THR A 411 22.10 20.42 4.65
N LEU A 412 21.80 19.31 5.33
CA LEU A 412 20.44 18.88 5.66
C LEU A 412 19.76 19.89 6.58
N LYS A 413 18.48 20.21 6.33
CA LYS A 413 17.70 21.17 7.11
C LYS A 413 16.38 20.59 7.58
N ARG A 414 16.17 20.54 8.91
CA ARG A 414 14.88 20.14 9.48
C ARG A 414 13.87 21.28 9.33
N ARG A 415 12.77 21.02 8.61
CA ARG A 415 11.73 22.03 8.32
C ARG A 415 10.49 21.91 9.19
N ILE A 416 10.23 20.73 9.78
CA ILE A 416 9.08 20.45 10.67
C ILE A 416 9.46 19.57 11.86
#